data_ce016c37ae64d6d05f6e081dec5198a7
#
_entry.id   ce016c37ae64d6d05f6e081dec5198a7
#
_cell.length_a   1.000
_cell.length_b   1.000
_cell.length_c   1.000
_cell.angle_alpha   90.00
_cell.angle_beta   90.00
_cell.angle_gamma   90.00
#
_symmetry.space_group_name_H-M   'P 1'
#
loop_
_entity.id
_entity.type
_entity.pdbx_description
1 polymer ?
#
loop_
_entity_poly.entity_id
_entity_poly.type
_entity_poly.pdbx_seq_one_letter_code
_entity_poly.pdbx_strand_id
1 'polypeptide(L)'
;SLMEVYLPPFYAATKAGTGSMMTAFNDIAGVPSTANEYLIDDVLRAEWGFDGMIVSDWNAVAELINHGVAETEEQAGKLALQAGVDMDMTSMVLPTKIKAAVQSDACLAHDLDAAVARILTTKERLGLFDTPMAYHDPEREKTTLLKDEFRRAARHAAVKSMVLLKNEKQTLPLSSSPQTIAVIGGLAEDKLTQLGSWRAQGKTDDVVSLLEGLQRNAPSGTTVTYAAGTHPSSEVRGAIQQAVDTAMDADQVLLVIGEDFDLSGEARSRSDIALPPSQSELAQAIFATGKPVTVILVTGRPLALED
;
A
#
# COMPACT_ATOMS: atom_id res chain seq x y z
N SER A 1 -13.58 -6.12 -23.73
CA SER A 1 -13.51 -5.84 -22.26
C SER A 1 -12.66 -4.61 -21.94
N LEU A 2 -11.57 -4.29 -22.71
CA LEU A 2 -10.75 -3.09 -22.44
C LEU A 2 -11.62 -1.82 -22.41
N MET A 3 -12.33 -1.53 -23.48
CA MET A 3 -13.20 -0.34 -23.62
C MET A 3 -14.44 -0.34 -22.73
N GLU A 4 -14.87 -1.50 -22.23
CA GLU A 4 -16.12 -1.63 -21.46
C GLU A 4 -15.90 -1.74 -19.96
N VAL A 5 -14.73 -2.22 -19.52
CA VAL A 5 -14.45 -2.52 -18.11
C VAL A 5 -13.31 -1.68 -17.57
N TYR A 6 -12.18 -1.62 -18.27
CA TYR A 6 -10.96 -0.99 -17.75
C TYR A 6 -10.87 0.50 -18.07
N LEU A 7 -11.23 0.92 -19.27
CA LEU A 7 -11.08 2.32 -19.68
C LEU A 7 -12.19 3.29 -19.25
N PRO A 8 -13.44 2.89 -18.95
CA PRO A 8 -14.48 3.84 -18.55
C PRO A 8 -14.13 4.75 -17.37
N PRO A 9 -13.44 4.30 -16.29
CA PRO A 9 -13.00 5.19 -15.21
C PRO A 9 -12.02 6.27 -15.68
N PHE A 10 -11.10 5.93 -16.58
CA PHE A 10 -10.13 6.89 -17.15
C PHE A 10 -10.80 7.89 -18.07
N TYR A 11 -11.79 7.46 -18.87
CA TYR A 11 -12.61 8.36 -19.66
C TYR A 11 -13.39 9.35 -18.76
N ALA A 12 -14.00 8.86 -17.70
CA ALA A 12 -14.70 9.71 -16.73
C ALA A 12 -13.74 10.70 -16.05
N ALA A 13 -12.54 10.29 -15.69
CA ALA A 13 -11.50 11.16 -15.13
C ALA A 13 -11.06 12.24 -16.13
N THR A 14 -10.89 11.89 -17.42
CA THR A 14 -10.60 12.86 -18.49
C THR A 14 -11.72 13.89 -18.60
N LYS A 15 -13.00 13.47 -18.61
CA LYS A 15 -14.15 14.38 -18.67
C LYS A 15 -14.31 15.23 -17.41
N ALA A 16 -13.82 14.76 -16.28
CA ALA A 16 -13.78 15.54 -15.03
C ALA A 16 -12.63 16.56 -14.97
N GLY A 17 -11.74 16.58 -15.97
CA GLY A 17 -10.65 17.54 -16.08
C GLY A 17 -9.38 17.14 -15.28
N THR A 18 -9.08 15.85 -15.18
CA THR A 18 -7.79 15.44 -14.58
C THR A 18 -6.61 16.07 -15.31
N GLY A 19 -5.62 16.57 -14.56
CA GLY A 19 -4.46 17.28 -15.13
C GLY A 19 -3.31 16.37 -15.55
N SER A 20 -3.27 15.13 -15.04
CA SER A 20 -2.25 14.15 -15.38
C SER A 20 -2.77 12.73 -15.28
N MET A 21 -2.13 11.81 -16.00
CA MET A 21 -2.35 10.36 -15.91
C MET A 21 -1.02 9.63 -15.82
N MET A 22 -1.04 8.42 -15.26
CA MET A 22 0.15 7.57 -15.13
C MET A 22 -0.06 6.31 -15.97
N THR A 23 1.02 5.86 -16.64
CA THR A 23 1.01 4.57 -17.34
C THR A 23 1.08 3.43 -16.32
N ALA A 24 0.59 2.25 -16.70
CA ALA A 24 0.66 1.05 -15.86
C ALA A 24 1.84 0.15 -16.25
N PHE A 25 2.24 -0.76 -15.37
CA PHE A 25 3.28 -1.76 -15.66
C PHE A 25 2.84 -2.85 -16.62
N ASN A 26 1.56 -3.22 -16.55
CA ASN A 26 1.04 -4.34 -17.35
C ASN A 26 1.04 -4.05 -18.84
N ASP A 27 1.20 -5.10 -19.63
CA ASP A 27 1.04 -5.06 -21.06
C ASP A 27 -0.42 -5.28 -21.51
N ILE A 28 -0.73 -4.77 -22.70
CA ILE A 28 -2.00 -5.00 -23.39
C ILE A 28 -1.68 -5.50 -24.78
N ALA A 29 -2.11 -6.70 -25.09
CA ALA A 29 -1.81 -7.39 -26.35
C ALA A 29 -0.29 -7.49 -26.63
N GLY A 30 0.53 -7.67 -25.59
CA GLY A 30 1.98 -7.81 -25.69
C GLY A 30 2.74 -6.48 -25.78
N VAL A 31 2.07 -5.34 -25.64
CA VAL A 31 2.70 -4.01 -25.61
C VAL A 31 2.56 -3.43 -24.19
N PRO A 32 3.66 -3.18 -23.45
CA PRO A 32 3.61 -2.52 -22.16
C PRO A 32 2.93 -1.15 -22.24
N SER A 33 2.11 -0.81 -21.25
CA SER A 33 1.32 0.43 -21.26
C SER A 33 2.20 1.69 -21.44
N THR A 34 3.43 1.67 -20.94
CA THR A 34 4.41 2.78 -21.10
C THR A 34 4.89 2.98 -22.54
N ALA A 35 4.79 1.95 -23.41
CA ALA A 35 5.15 2.03 -24.83
C ALA A 35 3.92 1.86 -25.74
N ASN A 36 2.71 2.00 -25.21
CA ASN A 36 1.49 1.72 -25.93
C ASN A 36 0.89 2.99 -26.55
N GLU A 37 1.31 3.30 -27.77
CA GLU A 37 0.85 4.44 -28.56
C GLU A 37 -0.68 4.42 -28.74
N TYR A 38 -1.27 3.26 -29.01
CA TYR A 38 -2.73 3.14 -29.15
C TYR A 38 -3.49 3.63 -27.90
N LEU A 39 -3.02 3.27 -26.70
CA LEU A 39 -3.70 3.73 -25.47
C LEU A 39 -3.48 5.21 -25.22
N ILE A 40 -2.26 5.69 -25.40
CA ILE A 40 -1.86 7.03 -25.00
C ILE A 40 -2.23 8.05 -26.05
N ASP A 41 -1.83 7.80 -27.30
CA ASP A 41 -2.03 8.79 -28.37
C ASP A 41 -3.41 8.64 -29.02
N ASP A 42 -3.75 7.46 -29.55
CA ASP A 42 -5.01 7.26 -30.26
C ASP A 42 -6.23 7.43 -29.34
N VAL A 43 -6.29 6.69 -28.25
CA VAL A 43 -7.47 6.68 -27.37
C VAL A 43 -7.49 7.89 -26.44
N LEU A 44 -6.45 8.08 -25.63
CA LEU A 44 -6.49 9.09 -24.57
C LEU A 44 -6.38 10.51 -25.15
N ARG A 45 -5.41 10.77 -26.04
CA ARG A 45 -5.22 12.11 -26.62
C ARG A 45 -6.16 12.40 -27.77
N ALA A 46 -6.15 11.58 -28.83
CA ALA A 46 -6.89 11.88 -30.04
C ALA A 46 -8.40 11.70 -29.87
N GLU A 47 -8.86 10.55 -29.33
CA GLU A 47 -10.29 10.27 -29.22
C GLU A 47 -10.94 11.01 -28.04
N TRP A 48 -10.29 11.02 -26.85
CA TRP A 48 -10.89 11.62 -25.65
C TRP A 48 -10.54 13.09 -25.44
N GLY A 49 -9.52 13.60 -26.16
CA GLY A 49 -9.07 14.98 -26.10
C GLY A 49 -8.31 15.32 -24.83
N PHE A 50 -7.58 14.38 -24.24
CA PHE A 50 -6.76 14.64 -23.07
C PHE A 50 -5.56 15.50 -23.41
N ASP A 51 -5.44 16.69 -22.82
CA ASP A 51 -4.36 17.66 -23.04
C ASP A 51 -3.37 17.77 -21.87
N GLY A 52 -3.54 16.93 -20.85
CA GLY A 52 -2.71 16.89 -19.67
C GLY A 52 -1.38 16.14 -19.86
N MET A 53 -0.62 16.07 -18.78
CA MET A 53 0.69 15.40 -18.73
C MET A 53 0.53 13.89 -18.47
N ILE A 54 1.37 13.09 -19.12
CA ILE A 54 1.49 11.65 -18.85
C ILE A 54 2.84 11.36 -18.20
N VAL A 55 2.81 10.74 -17.02
CA VAL A 55 3.99 10.26 -16.31
C VAL A 55 4.07 8.74 -16.39
N SER A 56 5.27 8.17 -16.51
CA SER A 56 5.43 6.72 -16.37
C SER A 56 5.18 6.28 -14.93
N ASP A 57 4.88 5.01 -14.72
CA ASP A 57 5.00 4.43 -13.38
C ASP A 57 6.47 4.31 -12.97
N TRP A 58 6.73 3.94 -11.72
CA TRP A 58 8.05 3.85 -11.11
C TRP A 58 8.97 2.93 -11.91
N ASN A 59 10.05 3.48 -12.47
CA ASN A 59 11.03 2.75 -13.29
C ASN A 59 10.47 2.11 -14.59
N ALA A 60 9.21 2.35 -14.95
CA ALA A 60 8.53 1.64 -16.04
C ALA A 60 9.13 1.87 -17.42
N VAL A 61 9.83 2.99 -17.65
CA VAL A 61 10.54 3.20 -18.92
C VAL A 61 11.72 2.23 -19.04
N ALA A 62 12.54 2.06 -18.01
CA ALA A 62 13.65 1.10 -18.03
C ALA A 62 13.13 -0.35 -18.08
N GLU A 63 11.98 -0.65 -17.48
CA GLU A 63 11.38 -1.99 -17.50
C GLU A 63 10.90 -2.45 -18.86
N LEU A 64 10.81 -1.58 -19.86
CA LEU A 64 10.56 -1.99 -21.25
C LEU A 64 11.61 -2.99 -21.77
N ILE A 65 12.83 -2.96 -21.19
CA ILE A 65 13.88 -3.96 -21.45
C ILE A 65 13.48 -5.32 -20.87
N ASN A 66 12.99 -5.34 -19.63
CA ASN A 66 12.54 -6.57 -18.97
C ASN A 66 11.32 -7.19 -19.65
N HIS A 67 10.44 -6.36 -20.23
CA HIS A 67 9.32 -6.79 -21.05
C HIS A 67 9.74 -7.33 -22.43
N GLY A 68 11.02 -7.18 -22.81
CA GLY A 68 11.56 -7.67 -24.07
C GLY A 68 11.15 -6.85 -25.31
N VAL A 69 10.63 -5.64 -25.14
CA VAL A 69 10.25 -4.74 -26.25
C VAL A 69 11.35 -3.72 -26.57
N ALA A 70 12.35 -3.60 -25.73
CA ALA A 70 13.56 -2.80 -25.92
C ALA A 70 14.81 -3.60 -25.58
N GLU A 71 15.91 -3.36 -26.33
CA GLU A 71 17.22 -3.98 -26.05
C GLU A 71 18.11 -3.06 -25.19
N THR A 72 17.91 -1.76 -25.25
CA THR A 72 18.73 -0.74 -24.58
C THR A 72 17.86 0.34 -23.93
N GLU A 73 18.40 1.05 -22.93
CA GLU A 73 17.73 2.19 -22.31
C GLU A 73 17.40 3.30 -23.34
N GLU A 74 18.27 3.51 -24.34
CA GLU A 74 17.98 4.48 -25.41
C GLU A 74 16.75 4.06 -26.21
N GLN A 75 16.65 2.80 -26.59
CA GLN A 75 15.48 2.27 -27.31
C GLN A 75 14.22 2.33 -26.44
N ALA A 76 14.32 1.99 -25.15
CA ALA A 76 13.22 2.10 -24.21
C ALA A 76 12.70 3.55 -24.10
N GLY A 77 13.61 4.50 -23.98
CA GLY A 77 13.26 5.93 -23.94
C GLY A 77 12.60 6.43 -25.22
N LYS A 78 13.08 5.98 -26.38
CA LYS A 78 12.44 6.30 -27.68
C LYS A 78 11.00 5.80 -27.72
N LEU A 79 10.78 4.52 -27.40
CA LEU A 79 9.45 3.91 -27.40
C LEU A 79 8.48 4.63 -26.47
N ALA A 80 8.92 4.95 -25.25
CA ALA A 80 8.09 5.66 -24.29
C ALA A 80 7.73 7.08 -24.77
N LEU A 81 8.72 7.83 -25.29
CA LEU A 81 8.49 9.19 -25.77
C LEU A 81 7.56 9.21 -27.01
N GLN A 82 7.77 8.31 -27.96
CA GLN A 82 6.94 8.15 -29.15
C GLN A 82 5.50 7.75 -28.81
N ALA A 83 5.33 6.91 -27.76
CA ALA A 83 4.01 6.57 -27.26
C ALA A 83 3.29 7.73 -26.56
N GLY A 84 3.97 8.86 -26.28
CA GLY A 84 3.39 10.06 -25.68
C GLY A 84 3.58 10.19 -24.18
N VAL A 85 4.53 9.46 -23.58
CA VAL A 85 4.96 9.67 -22.18
C VAL A 85 5.77 10.96 -22.07
N ASP A 86 5.36 11.85 -21.19
CA ASP A 86 5.98 13.17 -21.03
C ASP A 86 7.05 13.21 -19.93
N MET A 87 6.85 12.43 -18.87
CA MET A 87 7.72 12.41 -17.69
C MET A 87 8.07 10.99 -17.29
N ASP A 88 9.35 10.76 -17.06
CA ASP A 88 9.91 9.49 -16.61
C ASP A 88 10.00 9.48 -15.08
N MET A 89 9.30 8.55 -14.45
CA MET A 89 9.36 8.39 -12.99
C MET A 89 10.54 7.49 -12.61
N THR A 90 11.58 8.08 -12.06
CA THR A 90 12.78 7.49 -11.44
C THR A 90 13.78 6.78 -12.35
N SER A 91 13.41 6.24 -13.51
CA SER A 91 14.36 5.47 -14.32
C SER A 91 15.51 6.33 -14.89
N MET A 92 15.32 7.63 -15.00
CA MET A 92 16.28 8.58 -15.57
C MET A 92 16.66 8.31 -17.03
N VAL A 93 15.89 7.48 -17.73
CA VAL A 93 16.16 7.12 -19.13
C VAL A 93 15.91 8.33 -20.04
N LEU A 94 14.74 8.98 -19.94
CA LEU A 94 14.42 10.13 -20.79
C LEU A 94 15.45 11.27 -20.63
N PRO A 95 15.82 11.71 -19.42
CA PRO A 95 16.75 12.83 -19.30
C PRO A 95 18.21 12.48 -19.61
N THR A 96 18.62 11.21 -19.62
CA THR A 96 20.05 10.85 -19.72
C THR A 96 20.43 10.03 -20.94
N LYS A 97 19.50 9.26 -21.55
CA LYS A 97 19.85 8.26 -22.57
C LYS A 97 19.40 8.62 -23.99
N ILE A 98 18.39 9.46 -24.18
CA ILE A 98 17.81 9.73 -25.49
C ILE A 98 18.46 10.89 -26.25
N LYS A 99 19.42 11.60 -25.65
CA LYS A 99 20.00 12.82 -26.23
C LYS A 99 20.53 12.65 -27.66
N ALA A 100 21.31 11.61 -27.91
CA ALA A 100 21.87 11.35 -29.23
C ALA A 100 20.78 11.01 -30.26
N ALA A 101 19.79 10.23 -29.85
CA ALA A 101 18.65 9.88 -30.68
C ALA A 101 17.81 11.09 -31.09
N VAL A 102 17.50 11.98 -30.14
CA VAL A 102 16.76 13.23 -30.41
C VAL A 102 17.54 14.15 -31.36
N GLN A 103 18.86 14.21 -31.24
CA GLN A 103 19.70 15.03 -32.15
C GLN A 103 19.73 14.49 -33.59
N SER A 104 19.51 13.23 -33.80
CA SER A 104 19.56 12.57 -35.11
C SER A 104 18.19 12.29 -35.74
N ASP A 105 17.11 12.44 -34.99
CA ASP A 105 15.74 12.14 -35.41
C ASP A 105 14.81 13.34 -35.13
N ALA A 106 14.37 14.00 -36.20
CA ALA A 106 13.51 15.19 -36.12
C ALA A 106 12.11 14.88 -35.57
N CYS A 107 11.57 13.66 -35.79
CA CYS A 107 10.29 13.26 -35.23
C CYS A 107 10.40 13.12 -33.71
N LEU A 108 11.43 12.43 -33.24
CA LEU A 108 11.68 12.28 -31.81
C LEU A 108 11.95 13.62 -31.11
N ALA A 109 12.61 14.58 -31.81
CA ALA A 109 12.79 15.95 -31.31
C ALA A 109 11.44 16.67 -31.16
N HIS A 110 10.53 16.51 -32.10
CA HIS A 110 9.17 17.04 -32.03
C HIS A 110 8.39 16.45 -30.85
N ASP A 111 8.48 15.14 -30.64
CA ASP A 111 7.82 14.46 -29.52
C ASP A 111 8.35 14.96 -28.17
N LEU A 112 9.67 15.18 -28.07
CA LEU A 112 10.29 15.76 -26.87
C LEU A 112 9.79 17.19 -26.61
N ASP A 113 9.74 18.03 -27.63
CA ASP A 113 9.24 19.40 -27.50
C ASP A 113 7.77 19.42 -27.06
N ALA A 114 6.94 18.52 -27.60
CA ALA A 114 5.56 18.35 -27.20
C ALA A 114 5.42 17.89 -25.72
N ALA A 115 6.24 16.95 -25.28
CA ALA A 115 6.29 16.47 -23.90
C ALA A 115 6.67 17.60 -22.93
N VAL A 116 7.74 18.32 -23.27
CA VAL A 116 8.18 19.49 -22.47
C VAL A 116 7.09 20.56 -22.40
N ALA A 117 6.43 20.86 -23.52
CA ALA A 117 5.34 21.85 -23.56
C ALA A 117 4.20 21.45 -22.62
N ARG A 118 3.79 20.18 -22.57
CA ARG A 118 2.74 19.68 -21.65
C ARG A 118 3.14 19.81 -20.18
N ILE A 119 4.41 19.52 -19.85
CA ILE A 119 4.95 19.69 -18.50
C ILE A 119 4.95 21.18 -18.11
N LEU A 120 5.44 22.06 -18.99
CA LEU A 120 5.48 23.50 -18.74
C LEU A 120 4.08 24.09 -18.60
N THR A 121 3.14 23.69 -19.46
CA THR A 121 1.72 24.08 -19.36
C THR A 121 1.10 23.66 -18.02
N THR A 122 1.42 22.45 -17.55
CA THR A 122 0.96 21.99 -16.23
C THR A 122 1.51 22.86 -15.10
N LYS A 123 2.80 23.22 -15.15
CA LYS A 123 3.43 24.14 -14.18
C LYS A 123 2.81 25.55 -14.22
N GLU A 124 2.51 26.04 -15.41
CA GLU A 124 1.85 27.35 -15.61
C GLU A 124 0.44 27.35 -15.03
N ARG A 125 -0.39 26.34 -15.35
CA ARG A 125 -1.74 26.16 -14.78
C ARG A 125 -1.74 26.10 -13.26
N LEU A 126 -0.68 25.58 -12.66
CA LEU A 126 -0.47 25.55 -11.20
C LEU A 126 0.08 26.87 -10.64
N GLY A 127 0.40 27.86 -11.48
CA GLY A 127 0.97 29.15 -11.06
C GLY A 127 2.41 29.06 -10.55
N LEU A 128 3.14 27.98 -10.86
CA LEU A 128 4.48 27.73 -10.29
C LEU A 128 5.56 28.67 -10.85
N PHE A 129 5.33 29.33 -12.00
CA PHE A 129 6.26 30.32 -12.53
C PHE A 129 6.15 31.65 -11.80
N ASP A 130 4.93 32.04 -11.42
CA ASP A 130 4.69 33.31 -10.72
C ASP A 130 4.91 33.16 -9.21
N THR A 131 4.46 32.04 -8.64
CA THR A 131 4.51 31.79 -7.19
C THR A 131 4.94 30.36 -6.91
N PRO A 132 6.23 30.01 -7.07
CA PRO A 132 6.72 28.63 -6.96
C PRO A 132 6.49 28.00 -5.58
N MET A 133 6.35 28.83 -4.53
CA MET A 133 6.09 28.40 -3.16
C MET A 133 4.61 28.47 -2.73
N ALA A 134 3.67 28.68 -3.68
CA ALA A 134 2.25 28.86 -3.37
C ALA A 134 1.63 27.72 -2.53
N TYR A 135 2.13 26.52 -2.71
CA TYR A 135 1.62 25.31 -2.02
C TYR A 135 2.45 24.92 -0.80
N HIS A 136 3.56 25.61 -0.53
CA HIS A 136 4.43 25.35 0.60
C HIS A 136 3.99 26.18 1.82
N ASP A 137 3.39 25.53 2.81
CA ASP A 137 2.94 26.17 4.05
C ASP A 137 3.11 25.22 5.23
N PRO A 138 4.26 25.30 5.95
CA PRO A 138 4.55 24.43 7.08
C PRO A 138 3.56 24.56 8.25
N GLU A 139 2.96 25.73 8.44
CA GLU A 139 1.99 25.94 9.52
C GLU A 139 0.63 25.32 9.14
N ARG A 140 0.22 25.41 7.89
CA ARG A 140 -0.95 24.69 7.39
C ARG A 140 -0.75 23.18 7.49
N GLU A 141 0.45 22.66 7.17
CA GLU A 141 0.78 21.25 7.31
C GLU A 141 0.57 20.79 8.76
N LYS A 142 1.21 21.47 9.75
CA LYS A 142 1.09 21.14 11.18
C LYS A 142 -0.35 21.15 11.68
N THR A 143 -1.15 22.09 11.20
CA THR A 143 -2.55 22.25 11.63
C THR A 143 -3.52 21.38 10.84
N THR A 144 -3.10 20.75 9.74
CA THR A 144 -3.96 19.94 8.89
C THR A 144 -3.72 18.45 9.07
N LEU A 145 -2.46 18.01 9.18
CA LEU A 145 -2.14 16.60 9.38
C LEU A 145 -2.70 16.08 10.70
N LEU A 146 -3.20 14.85 10.68
CA LEU A 146 -3.65 14.10 11.86
C LEU A 146 -4.70 14.82 12.73
N LYS A 147 -5.50 15.74 12.15
CA LYS A 147 -6.63 16.34 12.86
C LYS A 147 -7.54 15.27 13.48
N ASP A 148 -8.19 15.60 14.57
CA ASP A 148 -9.11 14.70 15.27
C ASP A 148 -10.21 14.15 14.36
N GLU A 149 -10.72 14.95 13.42
CA GLU A 149 -11.69 14.50 12.44
C GLU A 149 -11.14 13.40 11.51
N PHE A 150 -9.87 13.51 11.09
CA PHE A 150 -9.20 12.51 10.25
C PHE A 150 -8.90 11.24 11.04
N ARG A 151 -8.47 11.36 12.29
CA ARG A 151 -8.28 10.21 13.19
C ARG A 151 -9.61 9.48 13.45
N ARG A 152 -10.72 10.22 13.65
CA ARG A 152 -12.06 9.62 13.77
C ARG A 152 -12.50 8.92 12.49
N ALA A 153 -12.26 9.53 11.33
CA ALA A 153 -12.57 8.93 10.03
C ALA A 153 -11.77 7.63 9.81
N ALA A 154 -10.46 7.64 10.09
CA ALA A 154 -9.60 6.46 10.01
C ALA A 154 -10.08 5.34 10.95
N ARG A 155 -10.41 5.67 12.21
CA ARG A 155 -10.98 4.72 13.16
C ARG A 155 -12.30 4.14 12.67
N HIS A 156 -13.18 4.97 12.12
CA HIS A 156 -14.46 4.51 11.58
C HIS A 156 -14.27 3.56 10.39
N ALA A 157 -13.34 3.86 9.48
CA ALA A 157 -12.97 2.98 8.37
C ALA A 157 -12.42 1.64 8.89
N ALA A 158 -11.50 1.67 9.86
CA ALA A 158 -10.94 0.47 10.48
C ALA A 158 -12.04 -0.41 11.10
N VAL A 159 -12.95 0.17 11.88
CA VAL A 159 -14.07 -0.59 12.47
C VAL A 159 -14.95 -1.24 11.42
N LYS A 160 -15.19 -0.55 10.28
CA LYS A 160 -16.00 -1.11 9.17
C LYS A 160 -15.26 -2.15 8.34
N SER A 161 -13.95 -2.18 8.37
CA SER A 161 -13.14 -3.17 7.65
C SER A 161 -12.93 -4.48 8.40
N MET A 162 -13.24 -4.51 9.71
CA MET A 162 -13.13 -5.73 10.51
C MET A 162 -14.22 -6.73 10.13
N VAL A 163 -13.84 -8.01 9.98
CA VAL A 163 -14.74 -9.10 9.63
C VAL A 163 -14.81 -10.08 10.80
N LEU A 164 -16.00 -10.31 11.34
CA LEU A 164 -16.25 -11.36 12.34
C LEU A 164 -16.45 -12.69 11.63
N LEU A 165 -15.41 -13.53 11.61
CA LEU A 165 -15.43 -14.81 10.92
C LEU A 165 -16.18 -15.89 11.71
N LYS A 166 -16.03 -15.89 13.05
CA LYS A 166 -16.60 -16.89 13.95
C LYS A 166 -16.78 -16.36 15.36
N ASN A 167 -17.92 -16.62 15.99
CA ASN A 167 -18.21 -16.29 17.40
C ASN A 167 -19.23 -17.27 18.02
N GLU A 168 -19.09 -18.56 17.73
CA GLU A 168 -20.06 -19.60 18.18
C GLU A 168 -20.16 -19.74 19.71
N LYS A 169 -19.02 -19.53 20.41
CA LYS A 169 -18.95 -19.59 21.86
C LYS A 169 -19.24 -18.25 22.56
N GLN A 170 -19.61 -17.23 21.79
CA GLN A 170 -19.89 -15.87 22.30
C GLN A 170 -18.74 -15.29 23.15
N THR A 171 -17.48 -15.53 22.76
CA THR A 171 -16.31 -14.92 23.38
C THR A 171 -16.23 -13.42 23.16
N LEU A 172 -16.95 -12.92 22.17
CA LEU A 172 -17.15 -11.50 21.87
C LEU A 172 -18.63 -11.11 21.99
N PRO A 173 -18.96 -9.89 22.45
CA PRO A 173 -18.03 -8.86 22.95
C PRO A 173 -17.33 -9.31 24.23
N LEU A 174 -16.15 -8.69 24.50
CA LEU A 174 -15.45 -8.90 25.78
C LEU A 174 -16.35 -8.51 26.94
N SER A 175 -16.25 -9.23 28.07
CA SER A 175 -17.02 -8.91 29.27
C SER A 175 -16.74 -7.49 29.77
N SER A 176 -17.76 -6.79 30.23
CA SER A 176 -17.63 -5.51 30.94
C SER A 176 -17.28 -5.68 32.41
N SER A 177 -17.32 -6.90 32.94
CA SER A 177 -16.90 -7.19 34.33
C SER A 177 -15.37 -7.19 34.44
N PRO A 178 -14.83 -6.84 35.61
CA PRO A 178 -13.38 -6.94 35.88
C PRO A 178 -12.86 -8.35 35.54
N GLN A 179 -11.76 -8.40 34.81
CA GLN A 179 -11.12 -9.66 34.39
C GLN A 179 -9.63 -9.42 34.06
N THR A 180 -8.87 -10.48 33.94
CA THR A 180 -7.52 -10.46 33.40
C THR A 180 -7.55 -10.93 31.95
N ILE A 181 -7.07 -10.09 31.03
CA ILE A 181 -6.97 -10.39 29.60
C ILE A 181 -5.49 -10.51 29.22
N ALA A 182 -5.09 -11.67 28.74
CA ALA A 182 -3.78 -11.88 28.15
C ALA A 182 -3.81 -11.53 26.65
N VAL A 183 -3.01 -10.59 26.22
CA VAL A 183 -2.76 -10.28 24.81
C VAL A 183 -1.48 -11.00 24.40
N ILE A 184 -1.62 -11.93 23.46
CA ILE A 184 -0.52 -12.80 23.04
C ILE A 184 -0.26 -12.58 21.54
N GLY A 185 1.00 -12.44 21.16
CA GLY A 185 1.44 -12.27 19.76
C GLY A 185 2.14 -10.94 19.50
N GLY A 186 3.29 -10.99 18.82
CA GLY A 186 4.11 -9.80 18.53
C GLY A 186 3.40 -8.73 17.69
N LEU A 187 2.44 -9.15 16.85
CA LEU A 187 1.64 -8.21 16.06
C LEU A 187 0.73 -7.30 16.90
N ALA A 188 0.51 -7.63 18.17
CA ALA A 188 -0.30 -6.79 19.06
C ALA A 188 0.32 -5.42 19.35
N GLU A 189 1.65 -5.34 19.37
CA GLU A 189 2.41 -4.09 19.54
C GLU A 189 2.92 -3.49 18.24
N ASP A 190 2.90 -4.27 17.14
CA ASP A 190 3.50 -3.86 15.87
C ASP A 190 2.71 -2.71 15.23
N LYS A 191 3.30 -1.52 15.30
CA LYS A 191 2.76 -0.30 14.71
C LYS A 191 3.11 -0.16 13.23
N LEU A 192 4.19 -0.80 12.78
CA LEU A 192 4.67 -0.71 11.41
C LEU A 192 3.74 -1.48 10.47
N THR A 193 3.35 -2.68 10.84
CA THR A 193 2.38 -3.49 10.09
C THR A 193 1.04 -2.78 9.93
N GLN A 194 0.59 -2.03 10.94
CA GLN A 194 -0.66 -1.27 10.85
C GLN A 194 -0.61 -0.10 9.86
N LEU A 195 0.57 0.47 9.60
CA LEU A 195 0.77 1.47 8.55
C LEU A 195 0.76 0.86 7.14
N GLY A 196 1.14 -0.41 7.04
CA GLY A 196 1.21 -1.14 5.79
C GLY A 196 2.41 -0.77 4.91
N SER A 197 2.48 -1.39 3.71
CA SER A 197 3.60 -1.21 2.77
C SER A 197 3.60 0.18 2.10
N TRP A 198 2.43 0.78 1.90
CA TRP A 198 2.23 2.08 1.25
C TRP A 198 2.11 3.26 2.23
N ARG A 199 2.81 3.18 3.36
CA ARG A 199 2.74 4.19 4.42
C ARG A 199 3.37 5.54 4.07
N ALA A 200 4.15 5.63 2.99
CA ALA A 200 4.90 6.83 2.60
C ALA A 200 5.69 7.44 3.78
N GLN A 201 5.35 8.65 4.22
CA GLN A 201 5.96 9.34 5.36
C GLN A 201 5.24 9.08 6.69
N GLY A 202 4.32 8.11 6.75
CA GLY A 202 3.63 7.73 7.99
C GLY A 202 4.62 7.31 9.09
N LYS A 203 4.37 7.77 10.32
CA LYS A 203 5.24 7.51 11.48
C LYS A 203 4.56 6.55 12.44
N THR A 204 5.33 5.62 13.00
CA THR A 204 4.84 4.66 14.00
C THR A 204 4.34 5.33 15.26
N ASP A 205 4.86 6.52 15.62
CA ASP A 205 4.41 7.30 16.77
C ASP A 205 2.95 7.79 16.65
N ASP A 206 2.44 7.89 15.44
CA ASP A 206 1.06 8.29 15.15
C ASP A 206 0.07 7.13 15.20
N VAL A 207 0.55 5.89 15.34
CA VAL A 207 -0.25 4.68 15.36
C VAL A 207 -0.58 4.26 16.77
N VAL A 208 -1.83 3.88 17.00
CA VAL A 208 -2.26 3.20 18.24
C VAL A 208 -2.24 1.71 17.99
N SER A 209 -1.35 0.97 18.65
CA SER A 209 -1.31 -0.48 18.52
C SER A 209 -2.57 -1.15 19.11
N LEU A 210 -2.80 -2.41 18.77
CA LEU A 210 -3.91 -3.17 19.33
C LEU A 210 -3.81 -3.24 20.86
N LEU A 211 -2.62 -3.52 21.39
CA LEU A 211 -2.34 -3.57 22.82
C LEU A 211 -2.64 -2.22 23.49
N GLU A 212 -2.11 -1.12 22.96
CA GLU A 212 -2.39 0.22 23.48
C GLU A 212 -3.89 0.57 23.42
N GLY A 213 -4.55 0.21 22.32
CA GLY A 213 -5.98 0.43 22.14
C GLY A 213 -6.81 -0.31 23.19
N LEU A 214 -6.47 -1.56 23.49
CA LEU A 214 -7.12 -2.35 24.53
C LEU A 214 -6.85 -1.76 25.92
N GLN A 215 -5.60 -1.45 26.25
CA GLN A 215 -5.23 -0.86 27.55
C GLN A 215 -5.96 0.45 27.83
N ARG A 216 -6.13 1.30 26.81
CA ARG A 216 -6.84 2.59 26.95
C ARG A 216 -8.35 2.46 27.11
N ASN A 217 -8.95 1.37 26.59
CA ASN A 217 -10.40 1.20 26.52
C ASN A 217 -10.92 0.02 27.34
N ALA A 218 -10.06 -0.70 28.06
CA ALA A 218 -10.48 -1.81 28.93
C ALA A 218 -11.43 -1.31 30.02
N PRO A 219 -12.46 -2.07 30.36
CA PRO A 219 -13.34 -1.74 31.48
C PRO A 219 -12.59 -1.54 32.79
N SER A 220 -13.10 -0.67 33.67
CA SER A 220 -12.48 -0.41 34.98
C SER A 220 -12.32 -1.71 35.73
N GLY A 221 -11.14 -1.92 36.34
CA GLY A 221 -10.79 -3.14 37.07
C GLY A 221 -10.31 -4.31 36.18
N THR A 222 -10.25 -4.15 34.87
CA THR A 222 -9.65 -5.14 33.97
C THR A 222 -8.13 -4.96 33.94
N THR A 223 -7.40 -6.07 34.11
CA THR A 223 -5.95 -6.13 33.96
C THR A 223 -5.62 -6.64 32.56
N VAL A 224 -4.74 -5.95 31.82
CA VAL A 224 -4.24 -6.36 30.51
C VAL A 224 -2.79 -6.76 30.66
N THR A 225 -2.49 -8.03 30.44
CA THR A 225 -1.13 -8.58 30.41
C THR A 225 -0.70 -8.83 28.95
N TYR A 226 0.60 -8.89 28.70
CA TYR A 226 1.12 -9.08 27.35
C TYR A 226 2.31 -10.03 27.32
N ALA A 227 2.36 -10.86 26.29
CA ALA A 227 3.54 -11.63 25.90
C ALA A 227 3.62 -11.74 24.36
N ALA A 228 4.79 -11.42 23.81
CA ALA A 228 4.99 -11.46 22.36
C ALA A 228 4.85 -12.88 21.77
N GLY A 229 5.27 -13.91 22.51
CA GLY A 229 5.27 -15.29 22.02
C GLY A 229 6.15 -15.42 20.77
N THR A 230 5.58 -15.11 19.62
CA THR A 230 6.31 -15.07 18.33
C THR A 230 5.90 -13.85 17.51
N HIS A 231 6.73 -13.51 16.52
CA HIS A 231 6.42 -12.53 15.50
C HIS A 231 6.62 -13.19 14.12
N PRO A 232 5.86 -12.83 13.04
CA PRO A 232 6.00 -13.45 11.72
C PRO A 232 7.42 -13.49 11.18
N SER A 233 8.18 -12.41 11.41
CA SER A 233 9.56 -12.24 10.90
C SER A 233 10.65 -12.57 11.91
N SER A 234 10.32 -13.07 13.10
CA SER A 234 11.32 -13.39 14.12
C SER A 234 10.93 -14.56 14.99
N GLU A 235 11.90 -15.45 15.23
CA GLU A 235 11.77 -16.55 16.19
C GLU A 235 12.51 -16.18 17.48
N VAL A 236 11.80 -16.17 18.59
CA VAL A 236 12.39 -15.96 19.92
C VAL A 236 12.28 -17.27 20.70
N ARG A 237 13.41 -17.92 20.97
CA ARG A 237 13.42 -19.18 21.74
C ARG A 237 12.88 -18.94 23.17
N GLY A 238 11.98 -19.82 23.59
CA GLY A 238 11.36 -19.75 24.94
C GLY A 238 10.22 -18.76 25.07
N ALA A 239 9.97 -17.89 24.08
CA ALA A 239 8.90 -16.91 24.15
C ALA A 239 7.49 -17.55 24.13
N ILE A 240 7.34 -18.73 23.52
CA ILE A 240 6.07 -19.48 23.55
C ILE A 240 5.72 -19.92 24.98
N GLN A 241 6.72 -20.40 25.76
CA GLN A 241 6.45 -20.78 27.14
C GLN A 241 5.99 -19.60 27.99
N GLN A 242 6.65 -18.44 27.85
CA GLN A 242 6.22 -17.21 28.52
C GLN A 242 4.79 -16.81 28.13
N ALA A 243 4.43 -16.96 26.86
CA ALA A 243 3.08 -16.69 26.39
C ALA A 243 2.04 -17.65 27.00
N VAL A 244 2.38 -18.95 27.11
CA VAL A 244 1.56 -19.95 27.79
C VAL A 244 1.37 -19.59 29.28
N ASP A 245 2.44 -19.26 29.98
CA ASP A 245 2.37 -18.86 31.40
C ASP A 245 1.46 -17.63 31.57
N THR A 246 1.64 -16.60 30.71
CA THR A 246 0.79 -15.39 30.71
C THR A 246 -0.68 -15.71 30.42
N ALA A 247 -0.96 -16.66 29.51
CA ALA A 247 -2.30 -17.10 29.18
C ALA A 247 -2.95 -17.87 30.35
N MET A 248 -2.17 -18.70 31.06
CA MET A 248 -2.66 -19.48 32.20
C MET A 248 -3.12 -18.61 33.36
N ASP A 249 -2.47 -17.46 33.56
CA ASP A 249 -2.81 -16.48 34.61
C ASP A 249 -3.99 -15.57 34.24
N ALA A 250 -4.54 -15.69 33.01
CA ALA A 250 -5.63 -14.84 32.54
C ALA A 250 -6.99 -15.57 32.55
N ASP A 251 -8.06 -14.78 32.52
CA ASP A 251 -9.43 -15.25 32.37
C ASP A 251 -9.78 -15.47 30.89
N GLN A 252 -9.19 -14.65 30.01
CA GLN A 252 -9.41 -14.69 28.55
C GLN A 252 -8.11 -14.32 27.80
N VAL A 253 -7.93 -14.91 26.61
CA VAL A 253 -6.79 -14.64 25.75
C VAL A 253 -7.25 -13.96 24.45
N LEU A 254 -6.56 -12.90 24.06
CA LEU A 254 -6.58 -12.32 22.73
C LEU A 254 -5.30 -12.75 22.02
N LEU A 255 -5.38 -13.68 21.10
CA LEU A 255 -4.26 -14.19 20.31
C LEU A 255 -4.17 -13.42 19.00
N VAL A 256 -3.10 -12.64 18.82
CA VAL A 256 -2.89 -11.75 17.67
C VAL A 256 -1.82 -12.34 16.77
N ILE A 257 -2.24 -12.89 15.64
CA ILE A 257 -1.39 -13.60 14.69
C ILE A 257 -1.70 -13.16 13.25
N GLY A 258 -0.89 -13.55 12.30
CA GLY A 258 -1.10 -13.21 10.89
C GLY A 258 0.20 -12.86 10.16
N GLU A 259 0.15 -11.88 9.29
CA GLU A 259 1.27 -11.40 8.50
C GLU A 259 1.69 -10.00 8.94
N ASP A 260 2.98 -9.73 8.89
CA ASP A 260 3.53 -8.38 9.01
C ASP A 260 3.64 -7.68 7.64
N PHE A 261 4.13 -6.44 7.66
CA PHE A 261 4.29 -5.63 6.45
C PHE A 261 5.30 -6.21 5.45
N ASP A 262 6.20 -7.12 5.87
CA ASP A 262 7.16 -7.78 5.01
C ASP A 262 6.56 -8.97 4.26
N LEU A 263 5.49 -9.56 4.78
CA LEU A 263 4.79 -10.69 4.19
C LEU A 263 3.59 -10.27 3.32
N SER A 264 3.05 -9.07 3.50
CA SER A 264 1.86 -8.59 2.80
C SER A 264 2.06 -7.19 2.22
N GLY A 265 1.70 -6.98 0.96
CA GLY A 265 1.79 -5.71 0.25
C GLY A 265 2.33 -5.88 -1.16
N GLU A 266 2.68 -4.76 -1.79
CA GLU A 266 3.28 -4.77 -3.12
C GLU A 266 4.63 -5.50 -3.13
N ALA A 267 4.86 -6.29 -4.17
CA ALA A 267 6.02 -7.16 -4.34
C ALA A 267 6.21 -8.19 -3.20
N ARG A 268 5.15 -8.50 -2.45
CA ARG A 268 5.11 -9.47 -1.35
C ARG A 268 4.26 -10.69 -1.72
N SER A 269 4.60 -11.32 -2.84
CA SER A 269 3.94 -12.55 -3.29
C SER A 269 4.29 -13.73 -2.40
N ARG A 270 3.29 -14.56 -2.07
CA ARG A 270 3.48 -15.82 -1.35
C ARG A 270 2.82 -16.96 -2.12
N SER A 271 3.54 -18.04 -2.33
CA SER A 271 3.02 -19.29 -2.91
C SER A 271 2.31 -20.15 -1.87
N ASP A 272 2.68 -20.01 -0.60
CA ASP A 272 2.04 -20.64 0.55
C ASP A 272 1.38 -19.55 1.39
N ILE A 273 0.07 -19.62 1.56
CA ILE A 273 -0.76 -18.68 2.32
C ILE A 273 -1.12 -19.17 3.71
N ALA A 274 -0.46 -20.23 4.20
CA ALA A 274 -0.59 -20.68 5.59
C ALA A 274 0.00 -19.63 6.56
N LEU A 275 -0.37 -19.75 7.83
CA LEU A 275 0.31 -18.99 8.90
C LEU A 275 1.82 -19.30 8.89
N PRO A 276 2.69 -18.34 9.19
CA PRO A 276 4.09 -18.63 9.49
C PRO A 276 4.21 -19.73 10.55
N PRO A 277 5.12 -20.73 10.38
CA PRO A 277 5.18 -21.91 11.26
C PRO A 277 5.24 -21.60 12.76
N SER A 278 6.04 -20.62 13.15
CA SER A 278 6.17 -20.18 14.56
C SER A 278 4.85 -19.70 15.16
N GLN A 279 3.96 -19.13 14.35
CA GLN A 279 2.64 -18.69 14.82
C GLN A 279 1.64 -19.83 14.93
N SER A 280 1.74 -20.85 14.09
CA SER A 280 0.96 -22.09 14.23
C SER A 280 1.34 -22.81 15.54
N GLU A 281 2.65 -22.91 15.85
CA GLU A 281 3.11 -23.47 17.12
C GLU A 281 2.60 -22.66 18.34
N LEU A 282 2.66 -21.34 18.27
CA LEU A 282 2.11 -20.47 19.32
C LEU A 282 0.60 -20.71 19.49
N ALA A 283 -0.15 -20.73 18.39
CA ALA A 283 -1.59 -20.91 18.44
C ALA A 283 -1.97 -22.26 19.08
N GLN A 284 -1.31 -23.35 18.67
CA GLN A 284 -1.53 -24.68 19.25
C GLN A 284 -1.21 -24.70 20.76
N ALA A 285 -0.10 -24.08 21.17
CA ALA A 285 0.28 -23.99 22.59
C ALA A 285 -0.76 -23.20 23.41
N ILE A 286 -1.27 -22.09 22.88
CA ILE A 286 -2.29 -21.28 23.54
C ILE A 286 -3.63 -22.01 23.59
N PHE A 287 -4.06 -22.69 22.52
CA PHE A 287 -5.29 -23.50 22.57
C PHE A 287 -5.20 -24.66 23.57
N ALA A 288 -4.02 -25.26 23.74
CA ALA A 288 -3.79 -26.31 24.72
C ALA A 288 -3.97 -25.87 26.18
N THR A 289 -3.94 -24.56 26.47
CA THR A 289 -4.23 -24.02 27.82
C THR A 289 -5.69 -24.22 28.23
N GLY A 290 -6.60 -24.46 27.29
CA GLY A 290 -8.05 -24.57 27.55
C GLY A 290 -8.74 -23.26 27.93
N LYS A 291 -8.04 -22.11 27.92
CA LYS A 291 -8.62 -20.80 28.19
C LYS A 291 -9.54 -20.35 27.05
N PRO A 292 -10.53 -19.50 27.30
CA PRO A 292 -11.28 -18.82 26.24
C PRO A 292 -10.32 -17.99 25.36
N VAL A 293 -10.23 -18.29 24.07
CA VAL A 293 -9.35 -17.61 23.12
C VAL A 293 -10.16 -16.90 22.04
N THR A 294 -9.88 -15.64 21.85
CA THR A 294 -10.30 -14.87 20.66
C THR A 294 -9.09 -14.65 19.77
N VAL A 295 -9.13 -15.18 18.56
CA VAL A 295 -8.06 -14.99 17.57
C VAL A 295 -8.32 -13.70 16.79
N ILE A 296 -7.31 -12.84 16.68
CA ILE A 296 -7.30 -11.63 15.87
C ILE A 296 -6.28 -11.84 14.76
N LEU A 297 -6.78 -11.93 13.52
CA LEU A 297 -5.93 -12.08 12.33
C LEU A 297 -5.57 -10.70 11.77
N VAL A 298 -4.28 -10.42 11.71
CA VAL A 298 -3.72 -9.24 11.03
C VAL A 298 -3.19 -9.70 9.69
N THR A 299 -3.84 -9.30 8.61
CA THR A 299 -3.47 -9.80 7.28
C THR A 299 -3.99 -8.90 6.17
N GLY A 300 -3.29 -8.87 5.05
CA GLY A 300 -3.73 -8.22 3.81
C GLY A 300 -4.34 -9.20 2.79
N ARG A 301 -4.45 -10.49 3.13
CA ARG A 301 -5.00 -11.55 2.29
C ARG A 301 -5.73 -12.60 3.12
N PRO A 302 -6.63 -13.43 2.54
CA PRO A 302 -7.13 -14.61 3.21
C PRO A 302 -5.99 -15.58 3.49
N LEU A 303 -5.91 -16.10 4.73
CA LEU A 303 -4.94 -17.12 5.14
C LEU A 303 -5.61 -18.47 5.23
N ALA A 304 -4.88 -19.55 4.89
CA ALA A 304 -5.28 -20.91 5.17
C ALA A 304 -5.05 -21.18 6.68
N LEU A 305 -6.12 -21.59 7.37
CA LEU A 305 -6.15 -21.78 8.83
C LEU A 305 -6.66 -23.18 9.20
N GLU A 306 -6.49 -24.15 8.31
CA GLU A 306 -7.09 -25.49 8.45
C GLU A 306 -6.30 -26.41 9.40
N ASP A 307 -5.05 -26.07 9.78
CA ASP A 307 -4.13 -26.90 10.56
C ASP A 307 -4.18 -26.60 12.07
#